data_059d6ebf63ef4806b87a83bda5092087
#
_entry.id   059d6ebf63ef4806b87a83bda5092087
#
_cell.length_a   1.000
_cell.length_b   1.000
_cell.length_c   1.000
_cell.angle_alpha   90.00
_cell.angle_beta   90.00
_cell.angle_gamma   90.00
#
_symmetry.space_group_name_H-M   'P 1'
#
loop_
_entity.id
_entity.type
_entity.pdbx_description
1 polymer ?
#
loop_
_entity_poly.entity_id
_entity_poly.type
_entity_poly.pdbx_seq_one_letter_code
_entity_poly.pdbx_strand_id
1 'polypeptide(L)'
;LTSAQVGRKLESADIVGKEAGDSRMQVRRYIRLNSLVPDLQKKVDDGSLKFNPAVELSYLSPTEQNDFLDYIESQSCSPSLSQAQKLKTASKEGALNHGKLLEIMDTKKPSVPPRDPTLTISVSKIARYFPTGYTQEQMVGIIMQLLERNSRHLMPEKQPSLER
;
A
#
# COMPACT_ATOMS: atom_id res chain seq x y z
N LEU A 1 -9.78 22.89 -22.68
CA LEU A 1 -8.34 22.87 -22.88
C LEU A 1 -8.03 22.42 -24.30
N THR A 2 -7.31 23.25 -25.08
CA THR A 2 -6.93 22.89 -26.45
C THR A 2 -5.83 21.83 -26.46
N SER A 3 -5.71 21.07 -27.55
CA SER A 3 -4.71 20.01 -27.73
C SER A 3 -3.27 20.52 -27.51
N ALA A 4 -2.99 21.79 -27.88
CA ALA A 4 -1.71 22.44 -27.66
C ALA A 4 -1.41 22.73 -26.17
N GLN A 5 -2.43 23.04 -25.36
CA GLN A 5 -2.27 23.26 -23.91
C GLN A 5 -2.00 21.94 -23.18
N VAL A 6 -2.60 20.85 -23.66
CA VAL A 6 -2.33 19.50 -23.11
C VAL A 6 -0.90 19.07 -23.46
N GLY A 7 -0.43 19.34 -24.68
CA GLY A 7 0.94 19.03 -25.09
C GLY A 7 2.00 19.73 -24.24
N ARG A 8 1.88 21.06 -24.02
CA ARG A 8 2.80 21.84 -23.17
C ARG A 8 2.83 21.36 -21.72
N LYS A 9 1.69 20.97 -21.17
CA LYS A 9 1.59 20.45 -19.80
C LYS A 9 2.23 19.07 -19.65
N LEU A 10 2.28 18.30 -20.73
CA LEU A 10 2.96 17.01 -20.79
C LEU A 10 4.48 17.15 -20.82
N GLU A 11 5.00 18.10 -21.59
CA GLU A 11 6.44 18.40 -21.68
C GLU A 11 6.99 18.93 -20.36
N SER A 12 6.28 19.84 -19.69
CA SER A 12 6.70 20.38 -18.39
C SER A 12 6.76 19.31 -17.29
N ALA A 13 5.85 18.34 -17.28
CA ALA A 13 5.91 17.23 -16.33
C ALA A 13 7.12 16.30 -16.56
N ASP A 14 7.55 16.16 -17.81
CA ASP A 14 8.75 15.39 -18.15
C ASP A 14 10.05 16.11 -17.73
N ILE A 15 10.09 17.43 -17.88
CA ILE A 15 11.23 18.25 -17.45
C ILE A 15 11.35 18.21 -15.93
N VAL A 16 10.29 18.51 -15.21
CA VAL A 16 10.27 18.50 -13.74
C VAL A 16 10.61 17.10 -13.19
N GLY A 17 10.08 16.05 -13.81
CA GLY A 17 10.40 14.66 -13.41
C GLY A 17 11.89 14.35 -13.54
N LYS A 18 12.53 14.75 -14.64
CA LYS A 18 13.97 14.56 -14.85
C LYS A 18 14.82 15.33 -13.85
N GLU A 19 14.45 16.57 -13.54
CA GLU A 19 15.16 17.41 -12.58
C GLU A 19 15.03 16.90 -11.15
N ALA A 20 13.85 16.40 -10.78
CA ALA A 20 13.57 15.85 -9.45
C ALA A 20 13.99 14.38 -9.27
N GLY A 21 14.43 13.70 -10.33
CA GLY A 21 14.71 12.26 -10.30
C GLY A 21 13.47 11.38 -10.19
N ASP A 22 12.28 11.95 -10.46
CA ASP A 22 10.99 11.28 -10.40
C ASP A 22 10.49 10.87 -11.78
N SER A 23 9.64 9.84 -11.82
CA SER A 23 8.98 9.47 -13.06
C SER A 23 7.90 10.50 -13.42
N ARG A 24 7.68 10.70 -14.73
CA ARG A 24 6.57 11.53 -15.26
C ARG A 24 5.22 11.19 -14.62
N MET A 25 4.97 9.91 -14.35
CA MET A 25 3.74 9.46 -13.69
C MET A 25 3.66 9.95 -12.25
N GLN A 26 4.79 9.98 -11.55
CA GLN A 26 4.85 10.47 -10.18
C GLN A 26 4.58 11.97 -10.11
N VAL A 27 5.18 12.77 -11.00
CA VAL A 27 4.91 14.22 -11.12
C VAL A 27 3.42 14.49 -11.35
N ARG A 28 2.76 13.73 -12.23
CA ARG A 28 1.31 13.85 -12.46
C ARG A 28 0.49 13.57 -11.21
N ARG A 29 0.91 12.61 -10.41
CA ARG A 29 0.25 12.28 -9.13
C ARG A 29 0.38 13.43 -8.12
N TYR A 30 1.56 14.07 -8.03
CA TYR A 30 1.75 15.28 -7.21
C TYR A 30 0.85 16.42 -7.69
N ILE A 31 0.86 16.72 -9.00
CA ILE A 31 0.00 17.75 -9.57
C ILE A 31 -1.49 17.48 -9.27
N ARG A 32 -1.90 16.21 -9.26
CA ARG A 32 -3.26 15.82 -8.99
C ARG A 32 -3.70 16.14 -7.56
N LEU A 33 -2.81 16.13 -6.58
CA LEU A 33 -3.13 16.52 -5.19
C LEU A 33 -3.66 17.95 -5.07
N ASN A 34 -3.30 18.86 -6.00
CA ASN A 34 -3.84 20.22 -6.04
C ASN A 34 -5.36 20.26 -6.30
N SER A 35 -5.97 19.16 -6.69
CA SER A 35 -7.43 19.03 -6.85
C SER A 35 -8.14 18.61 -5.57
N LEU A 36 -7.42 18.39 -4.47
CA LEU A 36 -8.01 18.18 -3.15
C LEU A 36 -8.46 19.51 -2.55
N VAL A 37 -9.48 19.47 -1.71
CA VAL A 37 -9.85 20.60 -0.86
C VAL A 37 -8.71 20.91 0.14
N PRO A 38 -8.51 22.18 0.54
CA PRO A 38 -7.34 22.60 1.33
C PRO A 38 -7.13 21.78 2.62
N ASP A 39 -8.19 21.38 3.30
CA ASP A 39 -8.08 20.64 4.55
C ASP A 39 -7.64 19.18 4.33
N LEU A 40 -8.01 18.56 3.21
CA LEU A 40 -7.44 17.26 2.81
C LEU A 40 -5.98 17.38 2.39
N GLN A 41 -5.57 18.48 1.75
CA GLN A 41 -4.16 18.75 1.44
C GLN A 41 -3.33 18.81 2.72
N LYS A 42 -3.79 19.57 3.74
CA LYS A 42 -3.12 19.62 5.05
C LYS A 42 -2.96 18.23 5.68
N LYS A 43 -3.99 17.37 5.57
CA LYS A 43 -3.91 15.99 6.08
C LYS A 43 -2.92 15.11 5.30
N VAL A 44 -2.61 15.44 4.05
CA VAL A 44 -1.51 14.81 3.30
C VAL A 44 -0.16 15.31 3.79
N ASP A 45 -0.03 16.62 4.02
CA ASP A 45 1.21 17.27 4.44
C ASP A 45 1.62 16.84 5.86
N ASP A 46 0.66 16.69 6.77
CA ASP A 46 0.90 16.20 8.13
C ASP A 46 1.03 14.67 8.24
N GLY A 47 0.81 13.94 7.13
CA GLY A 47 0.95 12.48 7.05
C GLY A 47 -0.25 11.68 7.59
N SER A 48 -1.31 12.33 8.07
CA SER A 48 -2.53 11.64 8.54
C SER A 48 -3.31 11.01 7.38
N LEU A 49 -3.21 11.57 6.18
CA LEU A 49 -3.72 10.99 4.94
C LEU A 49 -2.55 10.55 4.02
N LYS A 50 -2.46 9.26 3.74
CA LYS A 50 -1.38 8.72 2.90
C LYS A 50 -1.51 9.20 1.45
N PHE A 51 -0.37 9.42 0.79
CA PHE A 51 -0.26 9.90 -0.59
C PHE A 51 -1.12 9.12 -1.60
N ASN A 52 -1.02 7.78 -1.61
CA ASN A 52 -1.72 6.98 -2.60
C ASN A 52 -3.25 7.06 -2.48
N PRO A 53 -3.88 6.89 -1.29
CA PRO A 53 -5.30 7.20 -1.10
C PRO A 53 -5.68 8.62 -1.49
N ALA A 54 -4.87 9.63 -1.13
CA ALA A 54 -5.13 11.04 -1.45
C ALA A 54 -5.23 11.30 -2.95
N VAL A 55 -4.36 10.69 -3.75
CA VAL A 55 -4.42 10.76 -5.22
C VAL A 55 -5.75 10.20 -5.75
N GLU A 56 -6.26 9.10 -5.19
CA GLU A 56 -7.55 8.54 -5.60
C GLU A 56 -8.72 9.43 -5.18
N LEU A 57 -8.67 10.01 -3.97
CA LEU A 57 -9.70 10.93 -3.46
C LEU A 57 -9.76 12.24 -4.22
N SER A 58 -8.65 12.68 -4.83
CA SER A 58 -8.62 13.88 -5.66
C SER A 58 -9.48 13.80 -6.95
N TYR A 59 -10.04 12.63 -7.25
CA TYR A 59 -11.00 12.44 -8.34
C TYR A 59 -12.46 12.65 -7.92
N LEU A 60 -12.74 12.75 -6.62
CA LEU A 60 -14.05 13.09 -6.09
C LEU A 60 -14.39 14.56 -6.37
N SER A 61 -15.68 14.88 -6.43
CA SER A 61 -16.13 16.27 -6.46
C SER A 61 -15.81 16.98 -5.14
N PRO A 62 -15.71 18.32 -5.12
CA PRO A 62 -15.45 19.06 -3.89
C PRO A 62 -16.45 18.78 -2.75
N THR A 63 -17.72 18.56 -3.09
CA THR A 63 -18.76 18.20 -2.12
C THR A 63 -18.48 16.84 -1.49
N GLU A 64 -18.20 15.82 -2.31
CA GLU A 64 -17.87 14.48 -1.84
C GLU A 64 -16.58 14.44 -1.02
N GLN A 65 -15.62 15.31 -1.35
CA GLN A 65 -14.40 15.46 -0.58
C GLN A 65 -14.66 16.04 0.82
N ASN A 66 -15.59 16.99 0.93
CA ASN A 66 -16.01 17.55 2.23
C ASN A 66 -16.78 16.52 3.07
N ASP A 67 -17.73 15.79 2.46
CA ASP A 67 -18.43 14.69 3.15
C ASP A 67 -17.46 13.63 3.65
N PHE A 68 -16.44 13.32 2.87
CA PHE A 68 -15.38 12.40 3.27
C PHE A 68 -14.52 12.98 4.41
N LEU A 69 -14.20 14.27 4.37
CA LEU A 69 -13.44 14.96 5.41
C LEU A 69 -14.18 14.90 6.76
N ASP A 70 -15.46 15.25 6.77
CA ASP A 70 -16.32 15.19 7.97
C ASP A 70 -16.35 13.77 8.56
N TYR A 71 -16.41 12.76 7.70
CA TYR A 71 -16.37 11.37 8.15
C TYR A 71 -15.05 11.01 8.83
N ILE A 72 -13.89 11.28 8.19
CA ILE A 72 -12.59 10.91 8.77
C ILE A 72 -12.27 11.68 10.03
N GLU A 73 -12.77 12.90 10.19
CA GLU A 73 -12.62 13.70 11.42
C GLU A 73 -13.45 13.12 12.56
N SER A 74 -14.70 12.74 12.28
CA SER A 74 -15.58 12.12 13.28
C SER A 74 -15.07 10.76 13.77
N GLN A 75 -14.48 9.97 12.89
CA GLN A 75 -14.04 8.60 13.18
C GLN A 75 -12.55 8.47 13.50
N SER A 76 -11.78 9.57 13.38
CA SER A 76 -10.32 9.57 13.55
C SER A 76 -9.63 8.44 12.76
N CYS A 77 -10.11 8.18 11.55
CA CYS A 77 -9.63 7.09 10.70
C CYS A 77 -9.00 7.60 9.40
N SER A 78 -8.21 6.78 8.75
CA SER A 78 -7.61 7.07 7.44
C SER A 78 -7.94 5.95 6.46
N PRO A 79 -8.35 6.27 5.21
CA PRO A 79 -8.75 5.28 4.24
C PRO A 79 -7.56 4.42 3.79
N SER A 80 -7.83 3.16 3.50
CA SER A 80 -6.93 2.33 2.72
C SER A 80 -6.99 2.72 1.23
N LEU A 81 -5.98 2.33 0.46
CA LEU A 81 -5.99 2.53 -0.99
C LEU A 81 -7.22 1.89 -1.65
N SER A 82 -7.60 0.68 -1.21
CA SER A 82 -8.77 -0.03 -1.73
C SER A 82 -10.09 0.72 -1.46
N GLN A 83 -10.24 1.31 -0.27
CA GLN A 83 -11.41 2.14 0.05
C GLN A 83 -11.44 3.41 -0.81
N ALA A 84 -10.31 4.12 -0.95
CA ALA A 84 -10.21 5.30 -1.79
C ALA A 84 -10.53 5.00 -3.27
N GLN A 85 -10.10 3.85 -3.80
CA GLN A 85 -10.44 3.40 -5.14
C GLN A 85 -11.95 3.10 -5.30
N LYS A 86 -12.58 2.48 -4.31
CA LYS A 86 -14.03 2.24 -4.31
C LYS A 86 -14.82 3.55 -4.27
N LEU A 87 -14.39 4.51 -3.44
CA LEU A 87 -14.99 5.86 -3.38
C LEU A 87 -14.92 6.55 -4.74
N LYS A 88 -13.74 6.55 -5.38
CA LYS A 88 -13.54 7.09 -6.72
C LYS A 88 -14.46 6.41 -7.77
N THR A 89 -14.62 5.08 -7.70
CA THR A 89 -15.49 4.34 -8.62
C THR A 89 -16.95 4.75 -8.42
N ALA A 90 -17.42 4.77 -7.17
CA ALA A 90 -18.78 5.19 -6.83
C ALA A 90 -19.05 6.65 -7.23
N SER A 91 -18.08 7.56 -7.07
CA SER A 91 -18.16 8.94 -7.52
C SER A 91 -18.31 9.04 -9.04
N LYS A 92 -17.52 8.27 -9.81
CA LYS A 92 -17.63 8.24 -11.28
C LYS A 92 -18.97 7.71 -11.78
N GLU A 93 -19.56 6.79 -11.05
CA GLU A 93 -20.89 6.21 -11.35
C GLU A 93 -22.03 7.12 -10.88
N GLY A 94 -21.73 8.25 -10.22
CA GLY A 94 -22.72 9.14 -9.63
C GLY A 94 -23.50 8.51 -8.47
N ALA A 95 -23.00 7.40 -7.92
CA ALA A 95 -23.62 6.64 -6.85
C ALA A 95 -23.07 6.97 -5.46
N LEU A 96 -22.06 7.85 -5.36
CA LEU A 96 -21.46 8.21 -4.08
C LEU A 96 -22.40 9.18 -3.33
N ASN A 97 -22.93 8.69 -2.22
CA ASN A 97 -23.68 9.45 -1.24
C ASN A 97 -23.16 9.12 0.15
N HIS A 98 -23.64 9.84 1.17
CA HIS A 98 -23.18 9.64 2.56
C HIS A 98 -23.33 8.17 3.03
N GLY A 99 -24.46 7.51 2.70
CA GLY A 99 -24.66 6.09 3.05
C GLY A 99 -23.67 5.15 2.37
N LYS A 100 -23.38 5.40 1.08
CA LYS A 100 -22.39 4.61 0.34
C LYS A 100 -20.96 4.86 0.82
N LEU A 101 -20.66 6.09 1.23
CA LEU A 101 -19.38 6.44 1.86
C LEU A 101 -19.19 5.63 3.15
N LEU A 102 -20.18 5.62 4.04
CA LEU A 102 -20.17 4.81 5.27
C LEU A 102 -19.96 3.33 4.96
N GLU A 103 -20.73 2.76 4.05
CA GLU A 103 -20.62 1.36 3.64
C GLU A 103 -19.20 1.00 3.17
N ILE A 104 -18.59 1.86 2.33
CA ILE A 104 -17.23 1.63 1.82
C ILE A 104 -16.19 1.77 2.93
N MET A 105 -16.35 2.74 3.81
CA MET A 105 -15.39 3.01 4.88
C MET A 105 -15.49 1.99 6.01
N ASP A 106 -16.70 1.53 6.35
CA ASP A 106 -16.94 0.51 7.38
C ASP A 106 -16.56 -0.91 6.93
N THR A 107 -16.33 -1.11 5.62
CA THR A 107 -15.74 -2.39 5.19
C THR A 107 -14.41 -2.56 5.91
N LYS A 108 -14.41 -3.39 6.97
CA LYS A 108 -13.18 -3.81 7.65
C LYS A 108 -12.15 -4.16 6.57
N LYS A 109 -10.94 -3.62 6.68
CA LYS A 109 -9.81 -4.11 5.87
C LYS A 109 -9.94 -5.62 5.87
N PRO A 110 -9.96 -6.30 4.69
CA PRO A 110 -9.82 -7.73 4.71
C PRO A 110 -8.61 -7.99 5.60
N SER A 111 -8.83 -8.65 6.74
CA SER A 111 -7.72 -9.06 7.59
C SER A 111 -6.88 -9.93 6.69
N VAL A 112 -5.77 -9.38 6.22
CA VAL A 112 -4.75 -10.22 5.59
C VAL A 112 -4.45 -11.24 6.68
N PRO A 113 -4.76 -12.53 6.46
CA PRO A 113 -4.43 -13.54 7.46
C PRO A 113 -2.97 -13.30 7.82
N PRO A 114 -2.59 -13.38 9.10
CA PRO A 114 -1.20 -13.18 9.48
C PRO A 114 -0.39 -14.07 8.54
N ARG A 115 0.41 -13.42 7.68
CA ARG A 115 1.30 -14.17 6.79
C ARG A 115 2.19 -14.95 7.73
N ASP A 116 2.18 -16.26 7.60
CA ASP A 116 3.14 -17.08 8.31
C ASP A 116 4.51 -16.43 8.17
N PRO A 117 5.25 -16.27 9.25
CA PRO A 117 6.54 -15.60 9.20
C PRO A 117 7.40 -16.27 8.13
N THR A 118 7.59 -15.59 7.01
CA THR A 118 8.34 -16.12 5.88
C THR A 118 9.81 -15.76 6.06
N LEU A 119 10.62 -16.77 6.27
CA LEU A 119 12.08 -16.61 6.27
C LEU A 119 12.59 -16.64 4.82
N THR A 120 13.07 -15.51 4.33
CA THR A 120 13.67 -15.43 3.00
C THR A 120 15.19 -15.51 3.11
N ILE A 121 15.76 -16.58 2.60
CA ILE A 121 17.21 -16.76 2.52
C ILE A 121 17.65 -16.61 1.06
N SER A 122 18.61 -15.71 0.80
CA SER A 122 19.20 -15.55 -0.53
C SER A 122 19.89 -16.84 -0.98
N VAL A 123 19.56 -17.31 -2.19
CA VAL A 123 20.17 -18.51 -2.78
C VAL A 123 21.69 -18.39 -2.81
N SER A 124 22.26 -17.20 -3.09
CA SER A 124 23.70 -16.96 -3.10
C SER A 124 24.38 -17.23 -1.77
N LYS A 125 23.67 -17.08 -0.64
CA LYS A 125 24.22 -17.36 0.71
C LYS A 125 24.30 -18.86 1.00
N ILE A 126 23.39 -19.66 0.45
CA ILE A 126 23.33 -21.09 0.72
C ILE A 126 24.00 -21.93 -0.38
N ALA A 127 24.08 -21.44 -1.61
CA ALA A 127 24.63 -22.17 -2.77
C ALA A 127 26.08 -22.67 -2.54
N ARG A 128 26.87 -21.93 -1.74
CA ARG A 128 28.26 -22.32 -1.41
C ARG A 128 28.38 -23.62 -0.61
N TYR A 129 27.30 -24.09 0.00
CA TYR A 129 27.25 -25.33 0.78
C TYR A 129 26.76 -26.52 -0.04
N PHE A 130 26.40 -26.29 -1.30
CA PHE A 130 25.88 -27.32 -2.20
C PHE A 130 26.81 -27.48 -3.42
N PRO A 131 26.89 -28.70 -3.99
CA PRO A 131 27.61 -28.94 -5.23
C PRO A 131 27.02 -28.10 -6.39
N THR A 132 27.84 -27.79 -7.38
CA THR A 132 27.41 -27.08 -8.60
C THR A 132 26.37 -27.93 -9.34
N GLY A 133 25.24 -27.28 -9.70
CA GLY A 133 24.15 -27.93 -10.45
C GLY A 133 22.90 -28.26 -9.63
N TYR A 134 22.92 -28.02 -8.33
CA TYR A 134 21.70 -28.19 -7.52
C TYR A 134 20.68 -27.10 -7.82
N THR A 135 19.44 -27.51 -8.02
CA THR A 135 18.30 -26.58 -8.18
C THR A 135 17.89 -26.02 -6.81
N GLN A 136 17.17 -24.89 -6.82
CA GLN A 136 16.63 -24.29 -5.59
C GLN A 136 15.75 -25.26 -4.80
N GLU A 137 14.92 -26.04 -5.50
CA GLU A 137 14.02 -27.03 -4.87
C GLU A 137 14.81 -28.15 -4.17
N GLN A 138 15.88 -28.66 -4.81
CA GLN A 138 16.73 -29.65 -4.23
C GLN A 138 17.47 -29.14 -2.98
N MET A 139 17.94 -27.87 -3.01
CA MET A 139 18.58 -27.25 -1.83
C MET A 139 17.59 -27.13 -0.68
N VAL A 140 16.35 -26.67 -0.95
CA VAL A 140 15.30 -26.58 0.07
C VAL A 140 14.94 -27.93 0.65
N GLY A 141 14.79 -28.96 -0.17
CA GLY A 141 14.51 -30.32 0.29
C GLY A 141 15.58 -30.86 1.28
N ILE A 142 16.84 -30.68 0.93
CA ILE A 142 17.96 -31.11 1.81
C ILE A 142 17.97 -30.29 3.12
N ILE A 143 17.73 -28.97 3.05
CA ILE A 143 17.65 -28.12 4.24
C ILE A 143 16.52 -28.60 5.16
N MET A 144 15.35 -28.89 4.63
CA MET A 144 14.22 -29.41 5.41
C MET A 144 14.54 -30.74 6.08
N GLN A 145 15.15 -31.69 5.36
CA GLN A 145 15.57 -32.96 5.92
C GLN A 145 16.58 -32.80 7.07
N LEU A 146 17.54 -31.87 6.91
CA LEU A 146 18.52 -31.57 7.97
C LEU A 146 17.86 -30.95 9.19
N LEU A 147 16.91 -30.06 9.03
CA LEU A 147 16.16 -29.44 10.12
C LEU A 147 15.30 -30.48 10.85
N GLU A 148 14.60 -31.35 10.13
CA GLU A 148 13.81 -32.44 10.72
C GLU A 148 14.70 -33.38 11.54
N ARG A 149 15.84 -33.80 11.00
CA ARG A 149 16.78 -34.69 11.70
C ARG A 149 17.37 -34.05 12.95
N ASN A 150 17.56 -32.73 12.95
CA ASN A 150 18.12 -31.98 14.07
C ASN A 150 17.05 -31.26 14.91
N SER A 151 15.74 -31.53 14.69
CA SER A 151 14.63 -30.81 15.34
C SER A 151 14.72 -30.86 16.87
N ARG A 152 15.18 -31.99 17.45
CA ARG A 152 15.34 -32.16 18.89
C ARG A 152 16.39 -31.20 19.52
N HIS A 153 17.38 -30.79 18.74
CA HIS A 153 18.40 -29.81 19.19
C HIS A 153 17.99 -28.35 18.95
N LEU A 154 16.98 -28.11 18.09
CA LEU A 154 16.51 -26.80 17.75
C LEU A 154 15.32 -26.33 18.60
N MET A 155 14.61 -27.25 19.25
CA MET A 155 13.53 -26.89 20.16
C MET A 155 14.10 -26.69 21.58
N PRO A 156 13.91 -25.49 22.18
CA PRO A 156 14.26 -25.31 23.59
C PRO A 156 13.38 -26.26 24.41
N GLU A 157 14.02 -27.00 25.36
CA GLU A 157 13.28 -27.79 26.36
C GLU A 157 12.23 -26.87 27.01
N LYS A 158 10.95 -27.31 26.95
CA LYS A 158 9.90 -26.66 27.71
C LYS A 158 10.29 -26.70 29.18
N GLN A 159 10.69 -25.57 29.73
CA GLN A 159 10.85 -25.42 31.18
C GLN A 159 9.48 -25.79 31.81
N PRO A 160 9.42 -26.69 32.77
CA PRO A 160 8.18 -26.96 33.48
C PRO A 160 7.78 -25.67 34.20
N SER A 161 6.58 -25.20 33.90
CA SER A 161 5.96 -24.09 34.63
C SER A 161 5.87 -24.48 36.11
N LEU A 162 6.69 -23.83 36.92
CA LEU A 162 6.53 -23.82 38.38
C LEU A 162 5.24 -23.07 38.69
N GLU A 163 4.15 -23.81 38.82
CA GLU A 163 2.97 -23.32 39.52
C GLU A 163 3.33 -23.04 40.98
N ARG A 164 3.14 -21.81 41.38
CA ARG A 164 3.00 -21.39 42.77
C ARG A 164 1.78 -20.48 42.88
#